data_f69a5309c2760b8222dd9ca6f3d7723d
#
_entry.id   f69a5309c2760b8222dd9ca6f3d7723d
#
_cell.length_a   1.000
_cell.length_b   1.000
_cell.length_c   1.000
_cell.angle_alpha   90.00
_cell.angle_beta   90.00
_cell.angle_gamma   90.00
#
_symmetry.space_group_name_H-M   'P 1'
#
loop_
_entity.id
_entity.type
_entity.pdbx_description
1 polymer ?
#
loop_
_entity_poly.entity_id
_entity_poly.type
_entity_poly.pdbx_seq_one_letter_code
_entity_poly.pdbx_strand_id
1 'polypeptide(L)'
;MSGPATFANLTNRLLVDPIIRENYQFWFFGYPSGLAWTIPAGRQRAALAELMQEYNPGGASREMNNIVMVGHSMGGLITRFNTSTKPWILMKGLFELPPETFESMTASNWKEALTPLNCDDHTLEQLHNNFIFNPARGVTRIVYMATPHRGSTFADNWIGRLGQRLIDLPSDVLEEATRIATLSRGMFLLNPLQLKDELTSIRQLSPHSSLVKHMSELRCAPSVPVHSIIGDRGKNNTPYSSDGIVKYSSSHLDWSVSEKIVPSGHSVQDDPAAAVELRRILREHLVNVKGKKVLEETEATAAVPVWQTNPARPVILKRP
;
A
#
# COMPACT_ATOMS: atom_id res chain seq x y z
N MET A 1 -9.68 -11.25 5.77
CA MET A 1 -9.71 -9.82 6.08
C MET A 1 -8.38 -9.48 6.73
N SER A 2 -7.59 -8.64 6.09
CA SER A 2 -6.37 -8.09 6.72
C SER A 2 -6.82 -6.98 7.67
N GLY A 3 -6.36 -7.03 8.90
CA GLY A 3 -6.78 -6.10 9.94
C GLY A 3 -5.71 -5.94 11.03
N PRO A 4 -5.98 -5.21 12.11
CA PRO A 4 -5.01 -4.95 13.18
C PRO A 4 -4.35 -6.21 13.73
N ALA A 5 -5.09 -7.33 13.81
CA ALA A 5 -4.57 -8.61 14.29
C ALA A 5 -3.39 -9.15 13.46
N THR A 6 -3.34 -8.84 12.16
CA THR A 6 -2.24 -9.26 11.27
C THR A 6 -0.89 -8.67 11.68
N PHE A 7 -0.90 -7.49 12.28
CA PHE A 7 0.29 -6.77 12.71
C PHE A 7 0.51 -6.76 14.23
N ALA A 8 -0.34 -7.45 15.00
CA ALA A 8 -0.28 -7.41 16.47
C ALA A 8 1.09 -7.86 17.01
N ASN A 9 1.61 -8.99 16.52
CA ASN A 9 2.91 -9.50 16.95
C ASN A 9 4.05 -8.53 16.60
N LEU A 10 4.06 -7.98 15.38
CA LEU A 10 5.05 -7.02 14.95
C LEU A 10 5.01 -5.76 15.81
N THR A 11 3.83 -5.20 16.01
CA THR A 11 3.63 -3.99 16.82
C THR A 11 4.07 -4.20 18.26
N ASN A 12 3.71 -5.32 18.88
CA ASN A 12 4.14 -5.64 20.23
C ASN A 12 5.67 -5.73 20.33
N ARG A 13 6.33 -6.34 19.34
CA ARG A 13 7.82 -6.41 19.29
C ARG A 13 8.48 -5.03 19.10
N LEU A 14 7.83 -4.13 18.38
CA LEU A 14 8.31 -2.76 18.20
C LEU A 14 8.12 -1.93 19.46
N LEU A 15 6.99 -2.06 20.16
CA LEU A 15 6.68 -1.32 21.38
C LEU A 15 7.54 -1.71 22.60
N VAL A 16 8.27 -2.82 22.53
CA VAL A 16 9.33 -3.15 23.52
C VAL A 16 10.46 -2.12 23.47
N ASP A 17 10.71 -1.52 22.30
CA ASP A 17 11.72 -0.47 22.16
C ASP A 17 11.16 0.86 22.70
N PRO A 18 11.78 1.45 23.75
CA PRO A 18 11.28 2.70 24.32
C PRO A 18 11.29 3.85 23.31
N ILE A 19 12.27 3.91 22.41
CA ILE A 19 12.36 4.94 21.38
C ILE A 19 11.15 4.86 20.45
N ILE A 20 10.77 3.67 20.04
CA ILE A 20 9.59 3.48 19.18
C ILE A 20 8.31 3.81 19.96
N ARG A 21 8.17 3.31 21.17
CA ARG A 21 6.99 3.51 22.02
C ARG A 21 6.72 4.99 22.33
N GLU A 22 7.75 5.77 22.58
CA GLU A 22 7.63 7.19 22.96
C GLU A 22 7.46 8.13 21.75
N ASN A 23 7.88 7.70 20.55
CA ASN A 23 7.94 8.59 19.38
C ASN A 23 7.02 8.19 18.23
N TYR A 24 6.35 7.03 18.29
CA TYR A 24 5.47 6.56 17.22
C TYR A 24 4.08 6.22 17.74
N GLN A 25 3.08 6.58 16.96
CA GLN A 25 1.72 6.11 17.08
C GLN A 25 1.43 5.16 15.91
N PHE A 26 0.83 3.99 16.19
CA PHE A 26 0.51 2.99 15.16
C PHE A 26 -0.96 3.09 14.77
N TRP A 27 -1.20 3.24 13.48
CA TRP A 27 -2.53 3.25 12.89
C TRP A 27 -2.65 2.09 11.91
N PHE A 28 -3.84 1.47 11.86
CA PHE A 28 -4.06 0.28 11.06
C PHE A 28 -5.20 0.53 10.08
N PHE A 29 -4.91 0.34 8.80
CA PHE A 29 -5.91 0.38 7.75
C PHE A 29 -6.45 -1.04 7.49
N GLY A 30 -7.73 -1.28 7.83
CA GLY A 30 -8.43 -2.53 7.58
C GLY A 30 -9.23 -2.47 6.29
N TYR A 31 -9.16 -3.52 5.47
CA TYR A 31 -9.91 -3.61 4.22
C TYR A 31 -10.30 -5.06 3.88
N PRO A 32 -11.40 -5.28 3.13
CA PRO A 32 -11.74 -6.59 2.60
C PRO A 32 -10.71 -7.02 1.55
N SER A 33 -10.04 -8.13 1.79
CA SER A 33 -8.97 -8.62 0.91
C SER A 33 -9.49 -9.25 -0.40
N GLY A 34 -10.79 -9.43 -0.55
CA GLY A 34 -11.42 -9.91 -1.79
C GLY A 34 -11.62 -8.82 -2.85
N LEU A 35 -11.57 -7.55 -2.46
CA LEU A 35 -11.69 -6.44 -3.40
C LEU A 35 -10.43 -6.28 -4.24
N ALA A 36 -10.59 -5.87 -5.49
CA ALA A 36 -9.52 -5.35 -6.32
C ALA A 36 -8.70 -4.34 -5.51
N TRP A 37 -7.38 -4.47 -5.48
CA TRP A 37 -6.51 -3.67 -4.61
C TRP A 37 -6.58 -2.15 -4.89
N THR A 38 -7.03 -1.75 -6.07
CA THR A 38 -7.28 -0.34 -6.42
C THR A 38 -8.39 0.28 -5.58
N ILE A 39 -9.46 -0.47 -5.27
CA ILE A 39 -10.58 -0.01 -4.44
C ILE A 39 -10.14 0.29 -3.01
N PRO A 40 -9.51 -0.64 -2.26
CA PRO A 40 -8.99 -0.31 -0.95
C PRO A 40 -7.88 0.75 -0.99
N ALA A 41 -7.15 0.90 -2.10
CA ALA A 41 -6.20 2.00 -2.26
C ALA A 41 -6.91 3.37 -2.31
N GLY A 42 -8.02 3.48 -3.04
CA GLY A 42 -8.86 4.69 -3.04
C GLY A 42 -9.40 5.01 -1.64
N ARG A 43 -9.92 4.00 -0.94
CA ARG A 43 -10.41 4.14 0.45
C ARG A 43 -9.30 4.54 1.43
N GLN A 44 -8.09 3.97 1.30
CA GLN A 44 -6.95 4.36 2.14
C GLN A 44 -6.58 5.82 1.90
N ARG A 45 -6.60 6.28 0.65
CA ARG A 45 -6.31 7.66 0.30
C ARG A 45 -7.32 8.63 0.91
N ALA A 46 -8.62 8.30 0.82
CA ALA A 46 -9.67 9.09 1.45
C ALA A 46 -9.48 9.18 2.97
N ALA A 47 -9.24 8.03 3.64
CA ALA A 47 -8.98 7.99 5.07
C ALA A 47 -7.75 8.82 5.48
N LEU A 48 -6.66 8.74 4.70
CA LEU A 48 -5.46 9.58 4.95
C LEU A 48 -5.77 11.06 4.78
N ALA A 49 -6.58 11.44 3.79
CA ALA A 49 -6.98 12.84 3.59
C ALA A 49 -7.83 13.36 4.75
N GLU A 50 -8.79 12.56 5.25
CA GLU A 50 -9.59 12.87 6.43
C GLU A 50 -8.71 13.07 7.68
N LEU A 51 -7.77 12.14 7.92
CA LEU A 51 -6.83 12.25 9.02
C LEU A 51 -5.95 13.51 8.92
N MET A 52 -5.49 13.84 7.71
CA MET A 52 -4.73 15.08 7.48
C MET A 52 -5.57 16.32 7.74
N GLN A 53 -6.84 16.30 7.39
CA GLN A 53 -7.76 17.41 7.66
C GLN A 53 -8.06 17.55 9.16
N GLU A 54 -8.21 16.44 9.88
CA GLU A 54 -8.54 16.42 11.31
C GLU A 54 -7.34 16.78 12.18
N TYR A 55 -6.18 16.16 11.94
CA TYR A 55 -5.00 16.26 12.82
C TYR A 55 -3.93 17.23 12.31
N ASN A 56 -4.05 17.72 11.09
CA ASN A 56 -3.10 18.66 10.48
C ASN A 56 -3.76 19.72 9.57
N PRO A 57 -4.86 20.36 9.99
CA PRO A 57 -5.61 21.28 9.13
C PRO A 57 -4.77 22.47 8.65
N GLY A 58 -3.84 22.94 9.49
CA GLY A 58 -2.91 24.02 9.15
C GLY A 58 -1.61 23.56 8.48
N GLY A 59 -1.41 22.26 8.28
CA GLY A 59 -0.18 21.73 7.69
C GLY A 59 1.06 21.79 8.59
N ALA A 60 0.93 22.21 9.85
CA ALA A 60 2.05 22.47 10.77
C ALA A 60 2.42 21.27 11.67
N SER A 61 1.60 20.22 11.74
CA SER A 61 1.91 19.04 12.55
C SER A 61 3.15 18.33 12.01
N ARG A 62 4.17 18.27 12.83
CA ARG A 62 5.42 17.59 12.51
C ARG A 62 5.19 16.08 12.31
N GLU A 63 4.39 15.48 13.16
CA GLU A 63 4.09 14.07 13.17
C GLU A 63 3.30 13.67 11.91
N MET A 64 2.25 14.40 11.59
CA MET A 64 1.43 14.17 10.40
C MET A 64 2.16 14.46 9.08
N ASN A 65 3.21 15.27 9.13
CA ASN A 65 4.09 15.50 7.97
C ASN A 65 5.26 14.50 7.88
N ASN A 66 5.30 13.47 8.74
CA ASN A 66 6.36 12.47 8.80
C ASN A 66 5.82 11.06 9.03
N ILE A 67 4.88 10.64 8.19
CA ILE A 67 4.24 9.33 8.24
C ILE A 67 5.16 8.28 7.59
N VAL A 68 5.33 7.15 8.28
CA VAL A 68 5.93 5.93 7.72
C VAL A 68 4.80 4.97 7.34
N MET A 69 4.70 4.61 6.06
CA MET A 69 3.75 3.59 5.61
C MET A 69 4.42 2.22 5.56
N VAL A 70 3.75 1.23 6.14
CA VAL A 70 4.19 -0.17 6.12
C VAL A 70 3.12 -1.01 5.45
N GLY A 71 3.44 -1.67 4.35
CA GLY A 71 2.52 -2.51 3.60
C GLY A 71 3.01 -3.95 3.47
N HIS A 72 2.20 -4.91 3.93
CA HIS A 72 2.46 -6.34 3.77
C HIS A 72 1.65 -6.92 2.61
N SER A 73 2.29 -7.73 1.76
CA SER A 73 1.63 -8.42 0.64
C SER A 73 0.84 -7.43 -0.23
N MET A 74 -0.45 -7.67 -0.50
CA MET A 74 -1.33 -6.76 -1.22
C MET A 74 -1.39 -5.36 -0.60
N GLY A 75 -1.25 -5.23 0.73
CA GLY A 75 -1.17 -3.92 1.41
C GLY A 75 0.03 -3.08 0.95
N GLY A 76 1.10 -3.71 0.50
CA GLY A 76 2.22 -3.02 -0.12
C GLY A 76 1.88 -2.43 -1.49
N LEU A 77 1.05 -3.09 -2.29
CA LEU A 77 0.55 -2.55 -3.57
C LEU A 77 -0.35 -1.34 -3.33
N ILE A 78 -1.27 -1.42 -2.35
CA ILE A 78 -2.13 -0.33 -1.91
C ILE A 78 -1.27 0.89 -1.50
N THR A 79 -0.24 0.66 -0.69
CA THR A 79 0.71 1.70 -0.27
C THR A 79 1.45 2.30 -1.47
N ARG A 80 1.94 1.46 -2.38
CA ARG A 80 2.67 1.90 -3.58
C ARG A 80 1.82 2.78 -4.48
N PHE A 81 0.57 2.40 -4.67
CA PHE A 81 -0.39 3.16 -5.42
C PHE A 81 -0.63 4.55 -4.84
N ASN A 82 -0.74 4.66 -3.51
CA ASN A 82 -1.00 5.93 -2.82
C ASN A 82 0.25 6.82 -2.64
N THR A 83 1.42 6.34 -3.00
CA THR A 83 2.68 7.09 -2.83
C THR A 83 3.42 7.37 -4.14
N SER A 84 2.87 6.91 -5.26
CA SER A 84 3.48 7.10 -6.58
C SER A 84 3.31 8.53 -7.11
N THR A 85 4.29 8.94 -7.91
CA THR A 85 4.29 10.25 -8.60
C THR A 85 3.68 10.21 -10.00
N LYS A 86 3.22 9.04 -10.47
CA LYS A 86 2.55 8.88 -11.77
C LYS A 86 1.08 8.54 -11.59
N PRO A 87 0.20 9.53 -11.37
CA PRO A 87 -1.16 9.31 -10.87
C PRO A 87 -2.09 8.55 -11.82
N TRP A 88 -1.83 8.53 -13.12
CA TRP A 88 -2.71 7.93 -14.13
C TRP A 88 -2.13 6.70 -14.82
N ILE A 89 -0.99 6.20 -14.34
CA ILE A 89 -0.29 5.11 -15.02
C ILE A 89 -1.14 3.85 -15.19
N LEU A 90 -2.03 3.57 -14.24
CA LEU A 90 -2.90 2.40 -14.31
C LEU A 90 -4.01 2.52 -15.35
N MET A 91 -4.42 3.75 -15.67
CA MET A 91 -5.39 4.00 -16.73
C MET A 91 -4.88 3.54 -18.09
N LYS A 92 -3.55 3.62 -18.34
CA LYS A 92 -2.92 3.08 -19.56
C LYS A 92 -3.13 1.58 -19.73
N GLY A 93 -3.35 0.85 -18.64
CA GLY A 93 -3.62 -0.58 -18.64
C GLY A 93 -5.09 -0.94 -18.88
N LEU A 94 -5.98 0.02 -18.79
CA LEU A 94 -7.42 -0.19 -18.87
C LEU A 94 -8.04 0.42 -20.13
N PHE A 95 -7.53 1.56 -20.60
CA PHE A 95 -8.14 2.35 -21.66
C PHE A 95 -7.19 2.58 -22.84
N GLU A 96 -7.76 2.54 -24.03
CA GLU A 96 -7.11 2.91 -25.29
C GLU A 96 -7.35 4.40 -25.56
N LEU A 97 -6.56 5.24 -24.86
CA LEU A 97 -6.58 6.69 -25.03
C LEU A 97 -5.24 7.16 -25.62
N PRO A 98 -5.23 8.28 -26.37
CA PRO A 98 -4.00 8.85 -26.88
C PRO A 98 -2.98 9.09 -25.75
N PRO A 99 -1.69 8.78 -25.95
CA PRO A 99 -0.66 8.97 -24.92
C PRO A 99 -0.62 10.37 -24.32
N GLU A 100 -0.82 11.39 -25.16
CA GLU A 100 -0.89 12.80 -24.77
C GLU A 100 -2.02 13.10 -23.77
N THR A 101 -3.11 12.36 -23.82
CA THR A 101 -4.19 12.47 -22.83
C THR A 101 -3.69 12.18 -21.43
N PHE A 102 -2.88 11.13 -21.28
CA PHE A 102 -2.32 10.77 -19.97
C PHE A 102 -1.22 11.74 -19.52
N GLU A 103 -0.42 12.26 -20.47
CA GLU A 103 0.69 13.17 -20.18
C GLU A 103 0.21 14.57 -19.77
N SER A 104 -0.90 15.01 -20.36
CA SER A 104 -1.52 16.31 -20.06
C SER A 104 -2.46 16.31 -18.85
N MET A 105 -2.80 15.13 -18.32
CA MET A 105 -3.75 14.99 -17.22
C MET A 105 -3.16 15.50 -15.89
N THR A 106 -3.90 16.36 -15.24
CA THR A 106 -3.59 16.94 -13.94
C THR A 106 -4.75 16.73 -12.96
N ALA A 107 -4.53 17.08 -11.68
CA ALA A 107 -5.59 17.03 -10.67
C ALA A 107 -6.77 17.98 -10.97
N SER A 108 -6.57 19.01 -11.81
CA SER A 108 -7.60 20.01 -12.15
C SER A 108 -8.35 19.72 -13.45
N ASN A 109 -7.73 19.03 -14.42
CA ASN A 109 -8.31 18.81 -15.76
C ASN A 109 -8.68 17.35 -16.04
N TRP A 110 -8.63 16.46 -15.06
CA TRP A 110 -8.85 15.03 -15.26
C TRP A 110 -10.23 14.69 -15.85
N LYS A 111 -11.28 15.45 -15.47
CA LYS A 111 -12.63 15.26 -16.04
C LYS A 111 -12.65 15.57 -17.55
N GLU A 112 -12.03 16.67 -17.93
CA GLU A 112 -11.88 17.07 -19.34
C GLU A 112 -11.05 16.05 -20.12
N ALA A 113 -9.93 15.61 -19.57
CA ALA A 113 -9.07 14.61 -20.17
C ALA A 113 -9.76 13.25 -20.39
N LEU A 114 -10.73 12.89 -19.55
CA LEU A 114 -11.50 11.67 -19.65
C LEU A 114 -12.83 11.82 -20.42
N THR A 115 -13.16 13.01 -20.97
CA THR A 115 -14.34 13.24 -21.79
C THR A 115 -14.47 12.24 -22.96
N PRO A 116 -13.38 11.81 -23.64
CA PRO A 116 -13.48 10.81 -24.70
C PRO A 116 -14.10 9.48 -24.27
N LEU A 117 -14.06 9.13 -22.96
CA LEU A 117 -14.69 7.91 -22.45
C LEU A 117 -16.23 7.95 -22.52
N ASN A 118 -16.82 9.12 -22.73
CA ASN A 118 -18.26 9.33 -22.83
C ASN A 118 -19.06 8.70 -21.67
N CYS A 119 -18.54 8.82 -20.46
CA CYS A 119 -19.16 8.34 -19.23
C CYS A 119 -19.91 9.46 -18.51
N ASP A 120 -20.90 9.11 -17.70
CA ASP A 120 -21.53 10.07 -16.78
C ASP A 120 -20.57 10.51 -15.65
N ASP A 121 -20.90 11.60 -14.99
CA ASP A 121 -20.08 12.19 -13.92
C ASP A 121 -19.81 11.22 -12.78
N HIS A 122 -20.78 10.39 -12.37
CA HIS A 122 -20.60 9.41 -11.31
C HIS A 122 -19.55 8.36 -11.70
N THR A 123 -19.64 7.84 -12.92
CA THR A 123 -18.65 6.88 -13.46
C THR A 123 -17.26 7.49 -13.55
N LEU A 124 -17.16 8.73 -14.02
CA LEU A 124 -15.88 9.44 -14.06
C LEU A 124 -15.27 9.63 -12.67
N GLU A 125 -16.08 9.93 -11.66
CA GLU A 125 -15.63 10.04 -10.28
C GLU A 125 -15.16 8.70 -9.70
N GLN A 126 -15.83 7.60 -10.00
CA GLN A 126 -15.39 6.26 -9.61
C GLN A 126 -14.06 5.89 -10.28
N LEU A 127 -13.89 6.19 -11.56
CA LEU A 127 -12.61 6.00 -12.25
C LEU A 127 -11.50 6.83 -11.60
N HIS A 128 -11.76 8.09 -11.32
CA HIS A 128 -10.82 8.95 -10.63
C HIS A 128 -10.44 8.37 -9.26
N ASN A 129 -11.42 8.02 -8.45
CA ASN A 129 -11.19 7.56 -7.08
C ASN A 129 -10.43 6.22 -7.03
N ASN A 130 -10.59 5.36 -8.02
CA ASN A 130 -9.99 4.02 -8.02
C ASN A 130 -8.72 3.91 -8.86
N PHE A 131 -8.49 4.78 -9.85
CA PHE A 131 -7.39 4.62 -10.83
C PHE A 131 -6.54 5.86 -11.03
N ILE A 132 -6.97 7.03 -10.55
CA ILE A 132 -6.19 8.26 -10.57
C ILE A 132 -5.88 8.66 -9.14
N PHE A 133 -4.65 9.02 -8.87
CA PHE A 133 -4.23 9.30 -7.49
C PHE A 133 -3.12 10.35 -7.45
N ASN A 134 -3.06 11.07 -6.34
CA ASN A 134 -1.93 11.90 -5.98
C ASN A 134 -1.18 11.26 -4.81
N PRO A 135 0.13 11.46 -4.70
CA PRO A 135 0.89 10.99 -3.54
C PRO A 135 0.25 11.48 -2.23
N ALA A 136 0.06 10.57 -1.29
CA ALA A 136 -0.52 10.90 0.01
C ALA A 136 0.39 11.89 0.76
N ARG A 137 -0.20 12.99 1.22
CA ARG A 137 0.52 14.01 1.98
C ARG A 137 1.08 13.45 3.28
N GLY A 138 2.22 13.96 3.69
CA GLY A 138 2.85 13.59 4.96
C GLY A 138 3.61 12.28 4.95
N VAL A 139 3.48 11.45 3.91
CA VAL A 139 4.23 10.20 3.79
C VAL A 139 5.68 10.50 3.38
N THR A 140 6.62 10.18 4.27
CA THR A 140 8.05 10.47 4.07
C THR A 140 8.93 9.25 4.09
N ARG A 141 8.38 8.05 4.32
CA ARG A 141 9.09 6.76 4.27
C ARG A 141 8.14 5.62 4.01
N ILE A 142 8.61 4.59 3.31
CA ILE A 142 7.80 3.42 2.96
C ILE A 142 8.58 2.14 3.26
N VAL A 143 7.88 1.14 3.80
CA VAL A 143 8.42 -0.20 4.02
C VAL A 143 7.47 -1.22 3.38
N TYR A 144 7.96 -1.96 2.41
CA TYR A 144 7.26 -3.07 1.79
C TYR A 144 7.69 -4.39 2.44
N MET A 145 6.71 -5.21 2.81
CA MET A 145 6.94 -6.52 3.41
C MET A 145 6.30 -7.60 2.53
N ALA A 146 7.11 -8.49 1.93
CA ALA A 146 6.65 -9.57 1.06
C ALA A 146 5.66 -9.11 -0.03
N THR A 147 5.87 -7.92 -0.60
CA THR A 147 4.94 -7.29 -1.55
C THR A 147 5.17 -7.81 -2.97
N PRO A 148 4.11 -8.28 -3.68
CA PRO A 148 4.22 -8.79 -5.04
C PRO A 148 4.21 -7.68 -6.09
N HIS A 149 5.26 -6.87 -6.18
CA HIS A 149 5.34 -5.71 -7.10
C HIS A 149 5.21 -6.06 -8.59
N ARG A 150 5.51 -7.32 -8.95
CA ARG A 150 5.36 -7.86 -10.31
C ARG A 150 4.37 -9.03 -10.34
N GLY A 151 3.43 -9.05 -9.39
CA GLY A 151 2.45 -10.11 -9.24
C GLY A 151 3.00 -11.39 -8.62
N SER A 152 2.15 -12.40 -8.55
CA SER A 152 2.50 -13.73 -8.03
C SER A 152 1.95 -14.82 -8.96
N THR A 153 2.82 -15.71 -9.40
CA THR A 153 2.43 -16.91 -10.16
C THR A 153 1.66 -17.92 -9.30
N PHE A 154 1.71 -17.77 -7.98
CA PHE A 154 0.92 -18.57 -7.04
C PHE A 154 -0.41 -17.92 -6.69
N ALA A 155 -0.74 -16.77 -7.32
CA ALA A 155 -2.03 -16.11 -7.13
C ALA A 155 -3.18 -17.10 -7.31
N ASP A 156 -3.18 -17.89 -8.37
CA ASP A 156 -4.22 -18.88 -8.67
C ASP A 156 -4.33 -19.99 -7.60
N ASN A 157 -3.22 -20.45 -7.03
CA ASN A 157 -3.21 -21.51 -6.02
C ASN A 157 -3.43 -21.00 -4.58
N TRP A 158 -2.92 -19.83 -4.26
CA TRP A 158 -3.09 -19.17 -2.95
C TRP A 158 -4.53 -18.69 -2.78
N ILE A 159 -5.11 -18.23 -3.86
CA ILE A 159 -6.50 -17.77 -3.92
C ILE A 159 -7.46 -18.93 -3.86
N GLY A 160 -7.13 -20.10 -4.42
CA GLY A 160 -7.89 -21.32 -4.18
C GLY A 160 -8.02 -21.65 -2.68
N ARG A 161 -7.01 -21.32 -1.88
CA ARG A 161 -7.03 -21.53 -0.42
C ARG A 161 -7.63 -20.36 0.38
N LEU A 162 -7.47 -19.11 -0.07
CA LEU A 162 -8.13 -17.94 0.51
C LEU A 162 -9.48 -17.65 -0.18
N GLY A 163 -9.60 -17.95 -1.45
CA GLY A 163 -10.71 -17.60 -2.31
C GLY A 163 -12.04 -18.25 -1.93
N GLN A 164 -12.03 -19.41 -1.26
CA GLN A 164 -13.27 -19.97 -0.67
C GLN A 164 -13.85 -19.09 0.47
N ARG A 165 -13.09 -18.11 0.97
CA ARG A 165 -13.53 -17.10 1.96
C ARG A 165 -13.64 -15.68 1.39
N LEU A 166 -13.40 -15.47 0.09
CA LEU A 166 -13.17 -14.15 -0.53
C LEU A 166 -14.19 -13.78 -1.62
N ILE A 167 -15.23 -14.56 -1.87
CA ILE A 167 -16.00 -14.51 -3.11
C ILE A 167 -17.35 -13.81 -2.97
N ASP A 168 -17.48 -12.77 -2.23
CA ASP A 168 -18.59 -11.85 -2.51
C ASP A 168 -18.02 -10.44 -2.67
N LEU A 169 -17.78 -10.05 -3.94
CA LEU A 169 -17.70 -8.64 -4.27
C LEU A 169 -19.06 -8.04 -3.83
N PRO A 170 -19.05 -6.95 -3.06
CA PRO A 170 -20.26 -6.20 -2.80
C PRO A 170 -20.99 -5.93 -4.12
N SER A 171 -22.30 -6.10 -4.15
CA SER A 171 -23.12 -5.97 -5.37
C SER A 171 -22.92 -4.62 -6.06
N ASP A 172 -22.74 -3.57 -5.28
CA ASP A 172 -22.45 -2.20 -5.73
C ASP A 172 -21.14 -2.10 -6.53
N VAL A 173 -20.08 -2.78 -6.09
CA VAL A 173 -18.79 -2.83 -6.81
C VAL A 173 -18.93 -3.59 -8.14
N LEU A 174 -19.69 -4.68 -8.14
CA LEU A 174 -19.93 -5.47 -9.36
C LEU A 174 -20.81 -4.72 -10.36
N GLU A 175 -21.87 -4.07 -9.89
CA GLU A 175 -22.75 -3.23 -10.70
C GLU A 175 -21.97 -2.06 -11.32
N GLU A 176 -21.15 -1.39 -10.54
CA GLU A 176 -20.33 -0.27 -11.00
C GLU A 176 -19.29 -0.70 -12.05
N ALA A 177 -18.61 -1.81 -11.83
CA ALA A 177 -17.69 -2.37 -12.81
C ALA A 177 -18.38 -2.70 -14.14
N THR A 178 -19.58 -3.30 -14.06
CA THR A 178 -20.39 -3.64 -15.24
C THR A 178 -20.87 -2.36 -15.95
N ARG A 179 -21.27 -1.35 -15.20
CA ARG A 179 -21.70 -0.05 -15.72
C ARG A 179 -20.57 0.66 -16.46
N ILE A 180 -19.38 0.76 -15.86
CA ILE A 180 -18.18 1.33 -16.49
C ILE A 180 -17.87 0.61 -17.79
N ALA A 181 -17.87 -0.72 -17.79
CA ALA A 181 -17.61 -1.53 -18.98
C ALA A 181 -18.65 -1.33 -20.10
N THR A 182 -19.91 -1.07 -19.72
CA THR A 182 -20.99 -0.89 -20.68
C THR A 182 -20.99 0.51 -21.29
N LEU A 183 -20.74 1.54 -20.49
CA LEU A 183 -20.75 2.94 -20.95
C LEU A 183 -19.55 3.27 -21.84
N SER A 184 -18.39 2.71 -21.53
CA SER A 184 -17.15 2.98 -22.27
C SER A 184 -16.93 2.04 -23.45
N ARG A 185 -17.98 1.60 -24.13
CA ARG A 185 -17.90 0.66 -25.27
C ARG A 185 -16.88 1.12 -26.33
N GLY A 186 -15.90 0.28 -26.61
CA GLY A 186 -14.90 0.48 -27.64
C GLY A 186 -13.63 1.24 -27.22
N MET A 187 -13.56 1.76 -25.99
CA MET A 187 -12.37 2.47 -25.48
C MET A 187 -11.59 1.68 -24.45
N PHE A 188 -12.10 0.54 -24.00
CA PHE A 188 -11.36 -0.36 -23.15
C PHE A 188 -10.43 -1.26 -23.98
N LEU A 189 -9.19 -1.42 -23.53
CA LEU A 189 -8.29 -2.47 -24.03
C LEU A 189 -8.82 -3.89 -23.71
N LEU A 190 -9.70 -3.98 -22.72
CA LEU A 190 -10.32 -5.21 -22.25
C LEU A 190 -11.80 -5.22 -22.60
N ASN A 191 -12.30 -6.37 -23.03
CA ASN A 191 -13.74 -6.57 -23.17
C ASN A 191 -14.42 -6.59 -21.78
N PRO A 192 -15.77 -6.44 -21.68
CA PRO A 192 -16.48 -6.39 -20.41
C PRO A 192 -16.24 -7.58 -19.47
N LEU A 193 -16.03 -8.79 -20.02
CA LEU A 193 -15.74 -9.98 -19.23
C LEU A 193 -14.31 -9.94 -18.67
N GLN A 194 -13.35 -9.54 -19.49
CA GLN A 194 -11.97 -9.35 -19.07
C GLN A 194 -11.84 -8.22 -18.02
N LEU A 195 -12.58 -7.12 -18.19
CA LEU A 195 -12.59 -6.04 -17.23
C LEU A 195 -13.16 -6.50 -15.88
N LYS A 196 -14.28 -7.25 -15.88
CA LYS A 196 -14.84 -7.82 -14.66
C LYS A 196 -13.84 -8.73 -13.96
N ASP A 197 -13.12 -9.54 -14.71
CA ASP A 197 -12.06 -10.42 -14.19
C ASP A 197 -10.90 -9.60 -13.60
N GLU A 198 -10.42 -8.56 -14.29
CA GLU A 198 -9.35 -7.67 -13.82
C GLU A 198 -9.75 -6.87 -12.58
N LEU A 199 -11.03 -6.64 -12.34
CA LEU A 199 -11.53 -5.96 -11.14
C LEU A 199 -11.64 -6.87 -9.91
N THR A 200 -11.27 -8.14 -10.02
CA THR A 200 -11.12 -9.02 -8.86
C THR A 200 -9.68 -8.96 -8.32
N SER A 201 -9.51 -9.05 -7.00
CA SER A 201 -8.18 -9.06 -6.36
C SER A 201 -7.27 -10.14 -6.90
N ILE A 202 -7.85 -11.22 -7.33
CA ILE A 202 -7.22 -12.44 -7.88
C ILE A 202 -6.49 -12.16 -9.17
N ARG A 203 -7.23 -11.66 -10.14
CA ARG A 203 -6.70 -11.36 -11.46
C ARG A 203 -5.72 -10.20 -11.42
N GLN A 204 -6.00 -9.22 -10.59
CA GLN A 204 -5.10 -8.07 -10.41
C GLN A 204 -3.74 -8.44 -9.78
N LEU A 205 -3.60 -9.56 -9.10
CA LEU A 205 -2.31 -10.06 -8.58
C LEU A 205 -1.58 -10.98 -9.57
N SER A 206 -2.22 -11.38 -10.67
CA SER A 206 -1.57 -12.17 -11.73
C SER A 206 -0.43 -11.37 -12.38
N PRO A 207 0.74 -11.98 -12.64
CA PRO A 207 1.81 -11.33 -13.41
C PRO A 207 1.40 -10.94 -14.83
N HIS A 208 0.32 -11.51 -15.34
CA HIS A 208 -0.24 -11.25 -16.67
C HIS A 208 -1.27 -10.11 -16.66
N SER A 209 -1.70 -9.67 -15.48
CA SER A 209 -2.61 -8.53 -15.36
C SER A 209 -2.02 -7.27 -15.98
N SER A 210 -2.84 -6.54 -16.74
CA SER A 210 -2.46 -5.25 -17.30
C SER A 210 -2.06 -4.26 -16.21
N LEU A 211 -2.77 -4.25 -15.09
CA LEU A 211 -2.45 -3.39 -13.96
C LEU A 211 -1.09 -3.70 -13.33
N VAL A 212 -0.75 -4.99 -13.15
CA VAL A 212 0.56 -5.39 -12.59
C VAL A 212 1.71 -5.00 -13.53
N LYS A 213 1.53 -5.12 -14.83
CA LYS A 213 2.55 -4.69 -15.80
C LYS A 213 2.88 -3.20 -15.62
N HIS A 214 1.87 -2.35 -15.47
CA HIS A 214 2.05 -0.91 -15.26
C HIS A 214 2.50 -0.56 -13.83
N MET A 215 2.29 -1.45 -12.84
CA MET A 215 2.85 -1.28 -11.50
C MET A 215 4.38 -1.15 -11.49
N SER A 216 5.08 -1.77 -12.43
CA SER A 216 6.54 -1.65 -12.53
C SER A 216 7.00 -0.20 -12.76
N GLU A 217 6.17 0.63 -13.37
CA GLU A 217 6.43 2.03 -13.66
C GLU A 217 6.10 2.96 -12.48
N LEU A 218 5.36 2.49 -11.47
CA LEU A 218 5.03 3.28 -10.29
C LEU A 218 6.26 3.43 -9.40
N ARG A 219 6.75 4.63 -9.26
CA ARG A 219 7.83 5.00 -8.34
C ARG A 219 7.38 6.08 -7.39
N CYS A 220 7.83 6.02 -6.16
CA CYS A 220 7.66 7.10 -5.20
C CYS A 220 8.51 8.31 -5.57
N ALA A 221 8.23 9.46 -4.97
CA ALA A 221 9.10 10.61 -5.10
C ALA A 221 10.54 10.25 -4.65
N PRO A 222 11.58 10.74 -5.33
CA PRO A 222 12.97 10.43 -4.97
C PRO A 222 13.34 10.83 -3.52
N SER A 223 12.62 11.77 -2.95
CA SER A 223 12.77 12.21 -1.55
C SER A 223 12.17 11.24 -0.53
N VAL A 224 11.41 10.23 -0.96
CA VAL A 224 10.76 9.24 -0.08
C VAL A 224 11.55 7.93 -0.11
N PRO A 225 12.39 7.64 0.91
CA PRO A 225 13.13 6.39 1.01
C PRO A 225 12.18 5.19 1.08
N VAL A 226 12.51 4.16 0.31
CA VAL A 226 11.76 2.91 0.24
C VAL A 226 12.63 1.77 0.72
N HIS A 227 12.07 0.92 1.57
CA HIS A 227 12.72 -0.26 2.12
C HIS A 227 11.93 -1.52 1.77
N SER A 228 12.61 -2.63 1.56
CA SER A 228 12.02 -3.93 1.29
C SER A 228 12.42 -4.95 2.36
N ILE A 229 11.45 -5.67 2.91
CA ILE A 229 11.66 -6.84 3.76
C ILE A 229 11.06 -8.04 3.04
N ILE A 230 11.89 -8.99 2.61
CA ILE A 230 11.53 -10.07 1.70
C ILE A 230 11.69 -11.41 2.42
N GLY A 231 10.67 -12.27 2.34
CA GLY A 231 10.75 -13.62 2.87
C GLY A 231 11.46 -14.58 1.91
N ASP A 232 12.31 -15.45 2.48
CA ASP A 232 12.94 -16.57 1.78
C ASP A 232 12.80 -17.81 2.65
N ARG A 233 12.19 -18.87 2.14
CA ARG A 233 12.01 -20.14 2.87
C ARG A 233 13.32 -20.90 3.15
N GLY A 234 14.45 -20.24 3.12
CA GLY A 234 15.72 -20.77 3.60
C GLY A 234 16.47 -21.62 2.59
N LYS A 235 16.22 -21.45 1.31
CA LYS A 235 16.99 -22.16 0.27
C LYS A 235 18.28 -21.42 -0.12
N ASN A 236 18.53 -20.22 0.42
CA ASN A 236 19.69 -19.37 0.17
C ASN A 236 20.05 -19.24 -1.32
N ASN A 237 19.05 -19.27 -2.20
CA ASN A 237 19.23 -19.26 -3.64
C ASN A 237 18.62 -18.00 -4.30
N THR A 238 18.65 -16.87 -3.61
CA THR A 238 18.35 -15.60 -4.22
C THR A 238 19.24 -15.40 -5.47
N PRO A 239 18.70 -15.02 -6.65
CA PRO A 239 17.35 -14.45 -6.87
C PRO A 239 16.22 -15.48 -7.17
N TYR A 240 16.44 -16.75 -7.06
CA TYR A 240 15.48 -17.81 -7.39
C TYR A 240 14.59 -18.21 -6.22
N SER A 241 14.76 -17.58 -5.07
CA SER A 241 14.03 -17.86 -3.84
C SER A 241 12.59 -17.33 -3.86
N SER A 242 11.82 -17.79 -2.87
CA SER A 242 10.44 -17.42 -2.67
C SER A 242 10.07 -17.57 -1.20
N ASP A 243 9.15 -16.72 -0.71
CA ASP A 243 8.49 -16.90 0.59
C ASP A 243 7.39 -17.99 0.54
N GLY A 244 7.26 -18.67 -0.62
CA GLY A 244 6.26 -19.71 -0.92
C GLY A 244 4.99 -19.16 -1.57
N ILE A 245 4.83 -17.87 -1.71
CA ILE A 245 3.71 -17.17 -2.36
C ILE A 245 4.25 -16.15 -3.35
N VAL A 246 5.19 -15.31 -2.94
CA VAL A 246 5.79 -14.28 -3.77
C VAL A 246 7.25 -14.62 -4.02
N LYS A 247 7.64 -14.62 -5.29
CA LYS A 247 9.04 -14.81 -5.68
C LYS A 247 9.87 -13.59 -5.29
N TYR A 248 11.14 -13.80 -4.94
CA TYR A 248 12.09 -12.72 -4.71
C TYR A 248 12.06 -11.69 -5.85
N SER A 249 12.13 -12.15 -7.10
CA SER A 249 12.09 -11.30 -8.30
C SER A 249 10.84 -10.42 -8.40
N SER A 250 9.75 -10.77 -7.74
CA SER A 250 8.54 -9.94 -7.66
C SER A 250 8.58 -8.94 -6.51
N SER A 251 9.19 -9.31 -5.37
CA SER A 251 9.29 -8.44 -4.19
C SER A 251 10.46 -7.46 -4.25
N HIS A 252 11.51 -7.82 -4.99
CA HIS A 252 12.70 -7.00 -5.15
C HIS A 252 12.43 -5.71 -5.93
N LEU A 253 12.96 -4.59 -5.43
CA LEU A 253 12.97 -3.28 -6.07
C LEU A 253 14.40 -2.77 -6.16
N ASP A 254 14.90 -2.60 -7.37
CA ASP A 254 16.25 -2.09 -7.67
C ASP A 254 16.50 -0.65 -7.18
N TRP A 255 15.44 0.07 -6.83
CA TRP A 255 15.46 1.43 -6.33
C TRP A 255 15.13 1.56 -4.84
N SER A 256 15.01 0.45 -4.10
CA SER A 256 14.91 0.50 -2.64
C SER A 256 16.23 0.91 -2.01
N VAL A 257 16.18 1.76 -0.97
CA VAL A 257 17.38 2.22 -0.26
C VAL A 257 17.95 1.17 0.69
N SER A 258 17.12 0.20 1.09
CA SER A 258 17.58 -1.03 1.77
C SER A 258 16.69 -2.20 1.46
N GLU A 259 17.28 -3.38 1.44
CA GLU A 259 16.59 -4.66 1.29
C GLU A 259 17.07 -5.61 2.39
N LYS A 260 16.12 -6.23 3.08
CA LYS A 260 16.38 -7.27 4.07
C LYS A 260 15.69 -8.56 3.68
N ILE A 261 16.46 -9.60 3.41
CA ILE A 261 15.94 -10.94 3.24
C ILE A 261 15.88 -11.60 4.61
N VAL A 262 14.73 -12.19 4.95
CA VAL A 262 14.50 -12.90 6.21
C VAL A 262 14.15 -14.36 5.93
N PRO A 263 14.61 -15.32 6.76
CA PRO A 263 14.36 -16.75 6.56
C PRO A 263 12.93 -17.11 6.98
N SER A 264 11.95 -16.59 6.27
CA SER A 264 10.54 -16.68 6.59
C SER A 264 9.69 -17.03 5.37
N GLY A 265 8.50 -17.58 5.63
CA GLY A 265 7.43 -17.65 4.64
C GLY A 265 6.77 -16.31 4.42
N HIS A 266 5.60 -16.31 3.76
CA HIS A 266 4.88 -15.08 3.38
C HIS A 266 4.47 -14.18 4.54
N SER A 267 4.29 -14.73 5.75
CA SER A 267 3.97 -13.96 6.96
C SER A 267 5.22 -13.32 7.59
N VAL A 268 6.01 -12.61 6.78
CA VAL A 268 7.28 -11.99 7.23
C VAL A 268 7.10 -11.02 8.40
N GLN A 269 5.91 -10.43 8.55
CA GLN A 269 5.58 -9.55 9.67
C GLN A 269 5.60 -10.27 11.04
N ASP A 270 5.49 -11.59 11.05
CA ASP A 270 5.58 -12.39 12.27
C ASP A 270 7.03 -12.80 12.61
N ASP A 271 7.96 -12.60 11.68
CA ASP A 271 9.36 -12.96 11.87
C ASP A 271 10.11 -11.96 12.75
N PRO A 272 10.86 -12.41 13.77
CA PRO A 272 11.64 -11.52 14.64
C PRO A 272 12.68 -10.67 13.88
N ALA A 273 13.30 -11.22 12.82
CA ALA A 273 14.30 -10.49 12.04
C ALA A 273 13.66 -9.34 11.25
N ALA A 274 12.41 -9.52 10.79
CA ALA A 274 11.65 -8.44 10.16
C ALA A 274 11.31 -7.33 11.16
N ALA A 275 10.98 -7.67 12.41
CA ALA A 275 10.74 -6.68 13.45
C ALA A 275 12.03 -5.90 13.80
N VAL A 276 13.17 -6.57 13.84
CA VAL A 276 14.48 -5.92 14.05
C VAL A 276 14.79 -4.94 12.92
N GLU A 277 14.57 -5.33 11.67
CA GLU A 277 14.80 -4.46 10.52
C GLU A 277 13.84 -3.28 10.51
N LEU A 278 12.54 -3.50 10.74
CA LEU A 278 11.58 -2.40 10.79
C LEU A 278 11.92 -1.41 11.94
N ARG A 279 12.32 -1.92 13.09
CA ARG A 279 12.79 -1.07 14.20
C ARG A 279 13.99 -0.21 13.79
N ARG A 280 14.98 -0.79 13.08
CA ARG A 280 16.12 -0.04 12.54
C ARG A 280 15.67 1.09 11.61
N ILE A 281 14.75 0.79 10.70
CA ILE A 281 14.19 1.75 9.74
C ILE A 281 13.44 2.88 10.46
N LEU A 282 12.65 2.57 11.47
CA LEU A 282 11.91 3.57 12.25
C LEU A 282 12.85 4.47 13.06
N ARG A 283 13.90 3.90 13.69
CA ARG A 283 14.92 4.69 14.38
C ARG A 283 15.67 5.61 13.42
N GLU A 284 16.05 5.13 12.23
CA GLU A 284 16.65 5.95 11.17
C GLU A 284 15.73 7.09 10.74
N HIS A 285 14.44 6.80 10.52
CA HIS A 285 13.45 7.83 10.19
C HIS A 285 13.36 8.89 11.28
N LEU A 286 13.31 8.48 12.54
CA LEU A 286 13.24 9.40 13.67
C LEU A 286 14.47 10.31 13.75
N VAL A 287 15.66 9.77 13.51
CA VAL A 287 16.90 10.56 13.44
C VAL A 287 16.85 11.60 12.32
N ASN A 288 16.31 11.22 11.16
CA ASN A 288 16.16 12.15 10.04
C ASN A 288 15.19 13.29 10.34
N VAL A 289 14.15 13.02 11.13
CA VAL A 289 13.09 13.98 11.47
C VAL A 289 13.47 14.86 12.67
N LYS A 290 14.03 14.28 13.71
CA LYS A 290 14.28 14.94 15.02
C LYS A 290 15.76 15.17 15.35
N GLY A 291 16.67 14.60 14.56
CA GLY A 291 18.11 14.62 14.83
C GLY A 291 18.56 13.49 15.77
N LYS A 292 19.87 13.26 15.85
CA LYS A 292 20.44 12.12 16.61
C LYS A 292 20.16 12.17 18.11
N LYS A 293 20.07 13.36 18.70
CA LYS A 293 19.83 13.52 20.15
C LYS A 293 18.57 12.85 20.66
N VAL A 294 17.54 12.67 19.81
CA VAL A 294 16.30 12.01 20.19
C VAL A 294 16.51 10.58 20.71
N LEU A 295 17.51 9.87 20.21
CA LEU A 295 17.82 8.52 20.67
C LEU A 295 18.38 8.55 22.11
N GLU A 296 19.32 9.44 22.38
CA GLU A 296 19.97 9.59 23.67
C GLU A 296 18.99 10.11 24.75
N GLU A 297 18.20 11.13 24.41
CA GLU A 297 17.19 11.71 25.30
C GLU A 297 16.10 10.71 25.67
N THR A 298 15.62 9.91 24.71
CA THR A 298 14.59 8.90 24.97
C THR A 298 15.16 7.72 25.77
N GLU A 299 16.36 7.25 25.49
CA GLU A 299 17.00 6.19 26.25
C GLU A 299 17.28 6.62 27.72
N ALA A 300 17.70 7.86 27.93
CA ALA A 300 17.90 8.42 29.26
C ALA A 300 16.56 8.51 30.04
N THR A 301 15.47 8.90 29.37
CA THR A 301 14.12 8.98 29.99
C THR A 301 13.56 7.60 30.28
N ALA A 302 13.76 6.62 29.39
CA ALA A 302 13.31 5.24 29.55
C ALA A 302 14.05 4.47 30.67
N ALA A 303 15.20 4.93 31.10
CA ALA A 303 15.95 4.38 32.23
C ALA A 303 15.28 4.69 33.60
N VAL A 304 14.27 5.59 33.62
CA VAL A 304 13.42 5.85 34.80
C VAL A 304 12.36 4.75 34.91
N PRO A 305 12.11 4.15 36.09
CA PRO A 305 11.22 2.99 36.24
C PRO A 305 9.78 3.25 35.75
N VAL A 306 9.24 2.31 34.97
CA VAL A 306 7.99 2.37 34.19
C VAL A 306 6.70 2.65 35.00
N TRP A 307 6.71 2.53 36.33
CA TRP A 307 5.53 2.78 37.20
C TRP A 307 5.20 4.27 37.39
N GLN A 308 5.96 5.18 36.76
CA GLN A 308 5.73 6.62 36.83
C GLN A 308 5.13 7.25 35.55
N THR A 309 4.88 6.48 34.49
CA THR A 309 4.36 7.03 33.22
C THR A 309 2.97 6.50 32.87
N ASN A 310 2.07 7.41 32.50
CA ASN A 310 0.67 7.11 32.13
C ASN A 310 0.58 6.54 30.70
N PRO A 311 -0.01 5.36 30.44
CA PRO A 311 -0.04 4.77 29.11
C PRO A 311 -1.05 5.50 28.21
N ALA A 312 -0.58 5.93 27.03
CA ALA A 312 -1.44 6.43 25.95
C ALA A 312 -2.36 5.29 25.43
N ARG A 313 -3.66 5.53 25.34
CA ARG A 313 -4.65 4.56 24.86
C ARG A 313 -4.57 4.44 23.33
N PRO A 314 -4.64 3.23 22.75
CA PRO A 314 -4.74 3.07 21.30
C PRO A 314 -6.09 3.60 20.80
N VAL A 315 -6.05 4.42 19.76
CA VAL A 315 -7.26 4.90 19.07
C VAL A 315 -7.65 3.83 18.03
N ILE A 316 -8.79 3.20 18.27
CA ILE A 316 -9.40 2.28 17.29
C ILE A 316 -10.40 3.10 16.48
N LEU A 317 -10.10 3.32 15.20
CA LEU A 317 -11.04 3.95 14.28
C LEU A 317 -12.26 3.04 14.09
N LYS A 318 -13.45 3.55 14.43
CA LYS A 318 -14.72 2.87 14.19
C LYS A 318 -14.99 2.78 12.69
N ARG A 319 -15.60 1.65 12.30
CA ARG A 319 -16.03 1.35 10.93
C ARG A 319 -17.07 2.37 10.44
N PRO A 320 -17.10 2.70 9.16
CA PRO A 320 -18.34 3.07 8.49
C PRO A 320 -19.21 1.83 8.24
#